data_7ab084f2c4a7e9a9b1ac13781d286303
#
_entry.id   7ab084f2c4a7e9a9b1ac13781d286303
#
_cell.length_a   1.000
_cell.length_b   1.000
_cell.length_c   1.000
_cell.angle_alpha   90.00
_cell.angle_beta   90.00
_cell.angle_gamma   90.00
#
_symmetry.space_group_name_H-M   'P 1'
#
loop_
_entity.id
_entity.type
_entity.pdbx_description
1 polymer ?
#
loop_
_entity_poly.entity_id
_entity_poly.type
_entity_poly.pdbx_seq_one_letter_code
_entity_poly.pdbx_strand_id
1 'polypeptide(L)'
;MNDNNMGRIYKKDDLLTVEITDIGNDGEGIGKIDGYTLFIKDAVIGDKVKVKIMKAKKNYAYAHLEEVIRPSDDRVIPKCPIARQCGGCQLQFMSYERQLQFKQDKVRNNIVRLGGFDPEEIDSIMEPIIGMDDPFEYRNKAQFPVGTDKNGKIITGFYAGHSHNIIPGTDCKIGVKENKEILETIISYMERNHVSAYDEETGKGLVRHVLIRKGFTSGEIMVCLIINYRGKSSSSKSGVQEYLPNQGELIEKLSAIKGMTSISIDINTEKTNVIMGLEVHTIWRRETIRDTLCGLEFNISPLSFYQVNPVQATKLYDQAIEYAGLTGNETVWDLYCGIGTITLAMSKKAGKVFGVEIIPQAIDDAKQNAVQNGITNAEFYVGKAEEVLPQKYQEEGIYADVICIDPPRKGCDIAALDTMLKMAPKRIVYVSCDSATLARDLRILCDGGYKLESVRPCDMFPMSVHVETVVLLSQQKPDDYIEIEVNLDSVWENLNSTSVSQ
;
A
#
# COMPACT_ATOMS: atom_id res chain seq x y z
N MET A 1 50.26 4.97 -22.32
CA MET A 1 49.71 4.03 -23.33
C MET A 1 48.25 3.89 -23.06
N ASN A 2 47.45 4.33 -24.00
CA ASN A 2 45.97 4.47 -23.86
C ASN A 2 45.33 3.10 -23.94
N ASP A 3 44.76 2.60 -22.89
CA ASP A 3 43.80 1.52 -22.97
C ASP A 3 42.43 2.13 -23.27
N ASN A 4 42.08 2.04 -24.53
CA ASN A 4 40.74 2.30 -25.05
C ASN A 4 39.74 1.29 -24.45
N ASN A 5 39.09 1.62 -23.36
CA ASN A 5 37.90 0.96 -22.91
C ASN A 5 36.70 1.45 -23.78
N MET A 6 36.68 1.04 -25.06
CA MET A 6 35.48 1.15 -25.90
C MET A 6 34.49 0.13 -25.37
N GLY A 7 33.56 0.59 -24.50
CA GLY A 7 32.48 -0.22 -23.97
C GLY A 7 31.79 -0.99 -25.09
N ARG A 8 31.75 -2.30 -24.95
CA ARG A 8 31.08 -3.22 -25.87
C ARG A 8 29.62 -2.81 -25.97
N ILE A 9 29.20 -2.32 -27.14
CA ILE A 9 27.80 -1.92 -27.35
C ILE A 9 26.99 -3.18 -27.64
N TYR A 10 26.27 -3.68 -26.63
CA TYR A 10 25.32 -4.77 -26.79
C TYR A 10 24.11 -4.32 -27.61
N LYS A 11 23.53 -5.23 -28.41
CA LYS A 11 22.39 -4.96 -29.29
C LYS A 11 21.17 -5.81 -28.89
N LYS A 12 20.02 -5.41 -29.38
CA LYS A 12 18.82 -6.24 -29.34
C LYS A 12 19.14 -7.61 -29.96
N ASP A 13 18.57 -8.66 -29.39
CA ASP A 13 18.70 -10.07 -29.75
C ASP A 13 20.06 -10.72 -29.42
N ASP A 14 21.03 -10.01 -28.86
CA ASP A 14 22.26 -10.62 -28.35
C ASP A 14 21.93 -11.61 -27.22
N LEU A 15 22.59 -12.79 -27.26
CA LEU A 15 22.49 -13.82 -26.23
C LEU A 15 23.68 -13.71 -25.29
N LEU A 16 23.43 -13.57 -24.00
CA LEU A 16 24.45 -13.40 -22.97
C LEU A 16 24.23 -14.39 -21.83
N THR A 17 25.30 -14.73 -21.13
CA THR A 17 25.25 -15.48 -19.87
C THR A 17 25.70 -14.55 -18.74
N VAL A 18 24.90 -14.48 -17.68
CA VAL A 18 25.15 -13.57 -16.58
C VAL A 18 24.76 -14.23 -15.24
N GLU A 19 25.45 -13.86 -14.18
CA GLU A 19 25.08 -14.20 -12.80
C GLU A 19 24.27 -13.06 -12.20
N ILE A 20 23.18 -13.39 -11.50
CA ILE A 20 22.29 -12.41 -10.86
C ILE A 20 22.85 -12.09 -9.48
N THR A 21 23.19 -10.84 -9.27
CA THR A 21 23.86 -10.37 -8.04
C THR A 21 22.98 -9.46 -7.19
N ASP A 22 21.86 -8.95 -7.74
CA ASP A 22 20.98 -8.00 -7.04
C ASP A 22 19.56 -8.05 -7.62
N ILE A 23 18.63 -7.30 -7.03
CA ILE A 23 17.23 -7.16 -7.47
C ILE A 23 16.91 -5.69 -7.64
N GLY A 24 16.26 -5.37 -8.77
CA GLY A 24 15.75 -4.02 -9.05
C GLY A 24 14.49 -3.68 -8.26
N ASN A 25 14.12 -2.42 -8.26
CA ASN A 25 12.94 -1.92 -7.55
C ASN A 25 11.63 -2.56 -8.00
N ASP A 26 11.56 -2.99 -9.25
CA ASP A 26 10.39 -3.64 -9.86
C ASP A 26 10.47 -5.18 -9.82
N GLY A 27 11.49 -5.73 -9.10
CA GLY A 27 11.65 -7.16 -8.88
C GLY A 27 12.43 -7.91 -9.97
N GLU A 28 13.04 -7.18 -10.92
CA GLU A 28 13.94 -7.79 -11.90
C GLU A 28 15.26 -8.18 -11.25
N GLY A 29 15.78 -9.35 -11.60
CA GLY A 29 17.16 -9.70 -11.26
C GLY A 29 18.14 -8.78 -11.98
N ILE A 30 19.17 -8.34 -11.28
CA ILE A 30 20.24 -7.50 -11.80
C ILE A 30 21.51 -8.34 -11.94
N GLY A 31 22.06 -8.37 -13.13
CA GLY A 31 23.39 -8.91 -13.41
C GLY A 31 24.26 -7.90 -14.16
N LYS A 32 25.57 -8.05 -14.08
CA LYS A 32 26.52 -7.17 -14.77
C LYS A 32 27.51 -7.97 -15.61
N ILE A 33 27.79 -7.46 -16.81
CA ILE A 33 28.84 -7.99 -17.69
C ILE A 33 29.73 -6.83 -18.10
N ASP A 34 31.00 -6.87 -17.73
CA ASP A 34 32.01 -5.82 -18.01
C ASP A 34 31.51 -4.41 -17.61
N GLY A 35 30.79 -4.32 -16.47
CA GLY A 35 30.20 -3.07 -15.95
C GLY A 35 28.87 -2.67 -16.57
N TYR A 36 28.40 -3.39 -17.62
CA TYR A 36 27.10 -3.14 -18.24
C TYR A 36 25.98 -3.88 -17.50
N THR A 37 24.96 -3.15 -17.06
CA THR A 37 23.87 -3.66 -16.21
C THR A 37 22.75 -4.27 -17.03
N LEU A 38 22.30 -5.46 -16.65
CA LEU A 38 21.15 -6.16 -17.23
C LEU A 38 20.04 -6.28 -16.21
N PHE A 39 18.81 -5.89 -16.59
CA PHE A 39 17.57 -6.11 -15.83
C PHE A 39 16.83 -7.29 -16.44
N ILE A 40 16.63 -8.35 -15.68
CA ILE A 40 16.09 -9.63 -16.15
C ILE A 40 14.86 -10.01 -15.32
N LYS A 41 13.68 -9.97 -15.93
CA LYS A 41 12.44 -10.42 -15.29
C LYS A 41 12.53 -11.90 -14.94
N ASP A 42 11.95 -12.29 -13.80
CA ASP A 42 11.85 -13.67 -13.30
C ASP A 42 13.22 -14.33 -12.97
N ALA A 43 14.29 -13.57 -12.88
CA ALA A 43 15.60 -14.03 -12.42
C ALA A 43 15.76 -13.75 -10.91
N VAL A 44 16.38 -14.68 -10.19
CA VAL A 44 16.57 -14.66 -8.75
C VAL A 44 18.05 -14.44 -8.41
N ILE A 45 18.36 -13.73 -7.32
CA ILE A 45 19.74 -13.56 -6.85
C ILE A 45 20.40 -14.94 -6.70
N GLY A 46 21.64 -15.06 -7.23
CA GLY A 46 22.41 -16.32 -7.22
C GLY A 46 22.17 -17.22 -8.44
N ASP A 47 21.16 -16.92 -9.28
CA ASP A 47 20.99 -17.62 -10.53
C ASP A 47 22.14 -17.32 -11.49
N LYS A 48 22.59 -18.34 -12.23
CA LYS A 48 23.34 -18.16 -13.48
C LYS A 48 22.43 -18.41 -14.66
N VAL A 49 22.20 -17.40 -15.50
CA VAL A 49 21.16 -17.41 -16.52
C VAL A 49 21.70 -17.08 -17.91
N LYS A 50 21.05 -17.67 -18.93
CA LYS A 50 21.16 -17.25 -20.31
C LYS A 50 20.02 -16.31 -20.63
N VAL A 51 20.34 -15.15 -21.19
CA VAL A 51 19.38 -14.08 -21.44
C VAL A 51 19.50 -13.56 -22.87
N LYS A 52 18.38 -13.03 -23.39
CA LYS A 52 18.31 -12.38 -24.69
C LYS A 52 18.00 -10.90 -24.49
N ILE A 53 18.80 -10.02 -25.05
CA ILE A 53 18.58 -8.57 -24.94
C ILE A 53 17.32 -8.19 -25.72
N MET A 54 16.38 -7.56 -25.01
CA MET A 54 15.14 -7.03 -25.58
C MET A 54 15.29 -5.57 -25.99
N LYS A 55 15.91 -4.76 -25.11
CA LYS A 55 16.10 -3.33 -25.33
C LYS A 55 17.42 -2.86 -24.70
N ALA A 56 18.38 -2.49 -25.54
CA ALA A 56 19.66 -1.94 -25.09
C ALA A 56 19.57 -0.42 -24.96
N LYS A 57 20.22 0.11 -23.92
CA LYS A 57 20.48 1.51 -23.64
C LYS A 57 21.99 1.74 -23.54
N LYS A 58 22.44 2.99 -23.34
CA LYS A 58 23.87 3.31 -23.27
C LYS A 58 24.61 2.53 -22.17
N ASN A 59 24.03 2.43 -20.96
CA ASN A 59 24.68 1.89 -19.77
C ASN A 59 24.00 0.64 -19.20
N TYR A 60 22.86 0.23 -19.76
CA TYR A 60 22.10 -0.93 -19.29
C TYR A 60 21.19 -1.51 -20.39
N ALA A 61 20.67 -2.72 -20.16
CA ALA A 61 19.64 -3.31 -21.01
C ALA A 61 18.57 -4.01 -20.19
N TYR A 62 17.37 -4.13 -20.79
CA TYR A 62 16.35 -5.09 -20.39
C TYR A 62 16.52 -6.37 -21.19
N ALA A 63 16.55 -7.51 -20.50
CA ALA A 63 16.74 -8.80 -21.13
C ALA A 63 15.67 -9.80 -20.72
N HIS A 64 15.36 -10.72 -21.63
CA HIS A 64 14.46 -11.84 -21.40
C HIS A 64 15.25 -13.04 -20.89
N LEU A 65 14.72 -13.70 -19.84
CA LEU A 65 15.25 -14.95 -19.32
C LEU A 65 14.92 -16.09 -20.29
N GLU A 66 15.94 -16.60 -20.99
CA GLU A 66 15.80 -17.75 -21.91
C GLU A 66 15.95 -19.08 -21.16
N GLU A 67 16.96 -19.18 -20.28
CA GLU A 67 17.30 -20.41 -19.59
C GLU A 67 17.95 -20.13 -18.23
N VAL A 68 17.61 -20.91 -17.21
CA VAL A 68 18.33 -20.94 -15.93
C VAL A 68 19.38 -22.06 -16.03
N ILE A 69 20.64 -21.67 -16.20
CA ILE A 69 21.77 -22.63 -16.34
C ILE A 69 22.09 -23.28 -15.00
N ARG A 70 22.13 -22.48 -13.94
CA ARG A 70 22.30 -22.92 -12.55
C ARG A 70 21.34 -22.14 -11.68
N PRO A 71 20.34 -22.78 -11.09
CA PRO A 71 19.42 -22.10 -10.18
C PRO A 71 20.11 -21.70 -8.88
N SER A 72 19.65 -20.60 -8.28
CA SER A 72 19.94 -20.22 -6.91
C SER A 72 19.26 -21.19 -5.94
N ASP A 73 19.80 -21.34 -4.73
CA ASP A 73 19.16 -22.06 -3.63
C ASP A 73 17.84 -21.38 -3.20
N ASP A 74 17.72 -20.09 -3.43
CA ASP A 74 16.51 -19.30 -3.18
C ASP A 74 15.46 -19.36 -4.29
N ARG A 75 15.75 -20.06 -5.40
CA ARG A 75 14.80 -20.19 -6.50
C ARG A 75 13.76 -21.26 -6.19
N VAL A 76 12.48 -20.89 -6.33
CA VAL A 76 11.35 -21.81 -6.13
C VAL A 76 10.45 -21.87 -7.38
N ILE A 77 9.65 -22.94 -7.47
CA ILE A 77 8.59 -23.05 -8.48
C ILE A 77 7.38 -22.25 -8.00
N PRO A 78 6.89 -21.26 -8.75
CA PRO A 78 5.72 -20.48 -8.37
C PRO A 78 4.48 -21.35 -8.18
N LYS A 79 3.72 -21.11 -7.11
CA LYS A 79 2.40 -21.76 -6.95
C LYS A 79 1.38 -21.30 -8.00
N CYS A 80 1.54 -20.08 -8.55
CA CYS A 80 0.65 -19.54 -9.57
C CYS A 80 1.15 -19.95 -10.98
N PRO A 81 0.35 -20.68 -11.79
CA PRO A 81 0.79 -21.15 -13.10
C PRO A 81 0.96 -20.01 -14.10
N ILE A 82 0.35 -18.85 -13.88
CA ILE A 82 0.45 -17.66 -14.75
C ILE A 82 1.37 -16.58 -14.17
N ALA A 83 2.18 -16.86 -13.14
CA ALA A 83 3.04 -15.89 -12.46
C ALA A 83 3.95 -15.12 -13.43
N ARG A 84 4.49 -15.81 -14.46
CA ARG A 84 5.38 -15.20 -15.46
C ARG A 84 4.69 -14.17 -16.35
N GLN A 85 3.40 -14.35 -16.60
CA GLN A 85 2.61 -13.53 -17.53
C GLN A 85 1.84 -12.42 -16.80
N CYS A 86 1.33 -12.73 -15.59
CA CYS A 86 0.56 -11.81 -14.76
C CYS A 86 1.43 -10.68 -14.20
N GLY A 87 0.93 -9.45 -14.23
CA GLY A 87 1.61 -8.28 -13.67
C GLY A 87 1.46 -8.13 -12.15
N GLY A 88 0.68 -8.98 -11.48
CA GLY A 88 0.33 -8.80 -10.07
C GLY A 88 1.42 -9.19 -9.07
N CYS A 89 2.28 -10.15 -9.43
CA CYS A 89 3.33 -10.66 -8.54
C CYS A 89 4.69 -10.61 -9.25
N GLN A 90 5.71 -10.08 -8.56
CA GLN A 90 7.06 -9.94 -9.12
C GLN A 90 8.04 -10.95 -8.54
N LEU A 91 7.78 -11.47 -7.31
CA LEU A 91 8.76 -12.24 -6.54
C LEU A 91 8.41 -13.72 -6.35
N GLN A 92 7.39 -14.27 -7.04
CA GLN A 92 6.96 -15.67 -6.84
C GLN A 92 8.00 -16.75 -7.19
N PHE A 93 9.07 -16.38 -7.91
CA PHE A 93 10.17 -17.30 -8.24
C PHE A 93 11.23 -17.40 -7.14
N MET A 94 11.06 -16.60 -6.06
CA MET A 94 12.00 -16.48 -4.94
C MET A 94 11.40 -17.06 -3.67
N SER A 95 12.20 -17.73 -2.84
CA SER A 95 11.81 -18.20 -1.51
C SER A 95 11.25 -17.06 -0.66
N TYR A 96 10.33 -17.36 0.23
CA TYR A 96 9.69 -16.30 1.02
C TYR A 96 10.68 -15.62 1.96
N GLU A 97 11.58 -16.37 2.53
CA GLU A 97 12.67 -15.87 3.39
C GLU A 97 13.53 -14.86 2.63
N ARG A 98 13.87 -15.15 1.36
CA ARG A 98 14.64 -14.23 0.53
C ARG A 98 13.85 -13.00 0.13
N GLN A 99 12.53 -13.13 -0.07
CA GLN A 99 11.66 -11.96 -0.31
C GLN A 99 11.66 -11.01 0.90
N LEU A 100 11.61 -11.55 2.12
CA LEU A 100 11.67 -10.76 3.35
C LEU A 100 13.01 -10.02 3.47
N GLN A 101 14.13 -10.70 3.23
CA GLN A 101 15.45 -10.08 3.22
C GLN A 101 15.55 -8.96 2.19
N PHE A 102 15.11 -9.21 0.96
CA PHE A 102 15.08 -8.19 -0.09
C PHE A 102 14.28 -6.93 0.32
N LYS A 103 13.12 -7.12 0.95
CA LYS A 103 12.27 -6.01 1.39
C LYS A 103 12.89 -5.23 2.54
N GLN A 104 13.51 -5.92 3.48
CA GLN A 104 14.25 -5.29 4.58
C GLN A 104 15.43 -4.48 4.05
N ASP A 105 16.24 -5.06 3.17
CA ASP A 105 17.37 -4.40 2.53
C ASP A 105 16.93 -3.18 1.70
N LYS A 106 15.80 -3.28 1.01
CA LYS A 106 15.21 -2.17 0.24
C LYS A 106 14.88 -0.97 1.14
N VAL A 107 14.23 -1.19 2.28
CA VAL A 107 13.90 -0.12 3.24
C VAL A 107 15.20 0.50 3.78
N ARG A 108 16.11 -0.34 4.29
CA ARG A 108 17.42 0.10 4.78
C ARG A 108 18.17 0.95 3.76
N ASN A 109 18.32 0.42 2.54
CA ASN A 109 19.08 1.10 1.48
C ASN A 109 18.44 2.43 1.07
N ASN A 110 17.12 2.54 1.06
CA ASN A 110 16.46 3.80 0.75
C ASN A 110 16.69 4.83 1.86
N ILE A 111 16.55 4.45 3.13
CA ILE A 111 16.79 5.36 4.26
C ILE A 111 18.25 5.86 4.25
N VAL A 112 19.21 4.95 4.09
CA VAL A 112 20.64 5.31 4.03
C VAL A 112 20.98 6.18 2.81
N ARG A 113 20.59 5.74 1.61
CA ARG A 113 21.06 6.38 0.36
C ARG A 113 20.27 7.61 -0.04
N LEU A 114 18.95 7.60 0.17
CA LEU A 114 18.05 8.70 -0.21
C LEU A 114 17.83 9.67 0.95
N GLY A 115 17.75 9.14 2.18
CA GLY A 115 17.62 9.96 3.39
C GLY A 115 18.96 10.52 3.90
N GLY A 116 20.09 9.95 3.44
CA GLY A 116 21.42 10.39 3.89
C GLY A 116 21.73 10.06 5.35
N PHE A 117 21.10 9.02 5.91
CA PHE A 117 21.34 8.56 7.27
C PHE A 117 22.59 7.68 7.34
N ASP A 118 23.23 7.67 8.50
CA ASP A 118 24.39 6.83 8.75
C ASP A 118 24.01 5.33 8.73
N PRO A 119 24.74 4.47 7.99
CA PRO A 119 24.41 3.06 7.91
C PRO A 119 24.45 2.31 9.25
N GLU A 120 25.41 2.63 10.13
CA GLU A 120 25.56 1.96 11.43
C GLU A 120 24.43 2.37 12.39
N GLU A 121 24.03 3.64 12.34
CA GLU A 121 22.87 4.13 13.08
C GLU A 121 21.60 3.39 12.64
N ILE A 122 21.33 3.31 11.33
CA ILE A 122 20.14 2.61 10.82
C ILE A 122 20.17 1.12 11.18
N ASP A 123 21.34 0.46 11.07
CA ASP A 123 21.47 -0.96 11.44
C ASP A 123 21.18 -1.21 12.93
N SER A 124 21.48 -0.24 13.80
CA SER A 124 21.25 -0.36 15.25
C SER A 124 19.78 -0.23 15.66
N ILE A 125 18.96 0.45 14.86
CA ILE A 125 17.54 0.75 15.15
C ILE A 125 16.56 0.01 14.24
N MET A 126 17.06 -0.73 13.24
CA MET A 126 16.23 -1.49 12.32
C MET A 126 15.84 -2.83 12.92
N GLU A 127 14.54 -3.00 13.16
CA GLU A 127 13.99 -4.25 13.65
C GLU A 127 13.75 -5.24 12.50
N PRO A 128 13.72 -6.56 12.81
CA PRO A 128 13.40 -7.57 11.81
C PRO A 128 12.04 -7.35 11.17
N ILE A 129 11.96 -7.56 9.86
CA ILE A 129 10.72 -7.40 9.08
C ILE A 129 9.61 -8.31 9.60
N ILE A 130 8.40 -7.78 9.72
CA ILE A 130 7.22 -8.54 10.06
C ILE A 130 6.76 -9.34 8.84
N GLY A 131 6.99 -10.66 8.83
CA GLY A 131 6.55 -11.58 7.79
C GLY A 131 5.21 -12.23 8.08
N MET A 132 4.71 -13.02 7.11
CA MET A 132 3.53 -13.88 7.24
C MET A 132 3.94 -15.34 7.43
N ASP A 133 3.14 -16.09 8.19
CA ASP A 133 3.31 -17.54 8.34
C ASP A 133 2.91 -18.27 7.04
N ASP A 134 1.80 -17.86 6.41
CA ASP A 134 1.39 -18.31 5.07
C ASP A 134 1.22 -17.09 4.15
N PRO A 135 2.13 -16.87 3.17
CA PRO A 135 2.11 -15.70 2.29
C PRO A 135 1.16 -15.85 1.10
N PHE A 136 0.17 -16.74 1.17
CA PHE A 136 -0.84 -16.96 0.14
C PHE A 136 -2.26 -16.69 0.68
N GLU A 137 -3.23 -16.54 -0.22
CA GLU A 137 -4.66 -16.37 0.08
C GLU A 137 -4.99 -15.21 1.05
N TYR A 138 -4.05 -14.26 1.21
CA TYR A 138 -4.16 -13.16 2.17
C TYR A 138 -4.99 -11.98 1.68
N ARG A 139 -5.17 -11.85 0.34
CA ARG A 139 -5.74 -10.65 -0.25
C ARG A 139 -7.27 -10.70 -0.24
N ASN A 140 -7.87 -9.87 0.62
CA ASN A 140 -9.32 -9.81 0.84
C ASN A 140 -10.09 -9.02 -0.22
N LYS A 141 -9.42 -8.28 -1.10
CA LYS A 141 -10.00 -7.47 -2.17
C LYS A 141 -9.28 -7.71 -3.49
N ALA A 142 -10.03 -7.98 -4.54
CA ALA A 142 -9.50 -8.01 -5.91
C ALA A 142 -10.49 -7.37 -6.88
N GLN A 143 -9.96 -6.75 -7.94
CA GLN A 143 -10.72 -6.17 -9.05
C GLN A 143 -10.25 -6.86 -10.32
N PHE A 144 -11.15 -7.61 -10.95
CA PHE A 144 -10.86 -8.43 -12.09
C PHE A 144 -11.41 -7.77 -13.36
N PRO A 145 -10.57 -7.36 -14.32
CA PRO A 145 -11.06 -6.92 -15.62
C PRO A 145 -11.79 -8.05 -16.35
N VAL A 146 -12.84 -7.69 -17.08
CA VAL A 146 -13.60 -8.58 -17.94
C VAL A 146 -13.44 -8.13 -19.39
N GLY A 147 -13.07 -9.05 -20.25
CA GLY A 147 -12.84 -8.77 -21.67
C GLY A 147 -13.16 -9.99 -22.53
N THR A 148 -12.71 -9.96 -23.78
CA THR A 148 -12.82 -11.08 -24.71
C THR A 148 -11.46 -11.51 -25.23
N ASP A 149 -11.28 -12.79 -25.44
CA ASP A 149 -10.11 -13.29 -26.17
C ASP A 149 -10.26 -13.06 -27.68
N LYS A 150 -9.23 -13.41 -28.45
CA LYS A 150 -9.20 -13.30 -29.92
C LYS A 150 -10.29 -14.10 -30.63
N ASN A 151 -10.92 -15.06 -29.96
CA ASN A 151 -12.01 -15.88 -30.49
C ASN A 151 -13.39 -15.35 -30.06
N GLY A 152 -13.46 -14.23 -29.33
CA GLY A 152 -14.69 -13.66 -28.81
C GLY A 152 -15.22 -14.31 -27.54
N LYS A 153 -14.46 -15.24 -26.92
CA LYS A 153 -14.84 -15.85 -25.65
C LYS A 153 -14.60 -14.86 -24.51
N ILE A 154 -15.56 -14.79 -23.57
CA ILE A 154 -15.42 -13.95 -22.37
C ILE A 154 -14.30 -14.50 -21.50
N ILE A 155 -13.40 -13.61 -21.09
CA ILE A 155 -12.27 -13.90 -20.19
C ILE A 155 -12.24 -12.91 -19.04
N THR A 156 -11.69 -13.33 -17.91
CA THR A 156 -11.35 -12.49 -16.77
C THR A 156 -10.03 -12.96 -16.15
N GLY A 157 -9.37 -12.08 -15.42
CA GLY A 157 -8.09 -12.35 -14.79
C GLY A 157 -7.40 -11.08 -14.34
N PHE A 158 -6.12 -10.94 -14.63
CA PHE A 158 -5.36 -9.72 -14.34
C PHE A 158 -4.62 -9.25 -15.60
N TYR A 159 -4.25 -7.97 -15.59
CA TYR A 159 -3.44 -7.44 -16.69
C TYR A 159 -2.02 -7.99 -16.68
N ALA A 160 -1.47 -8.23 -17.86
CA ALA A 160 -0.03 -8.43 -18.02
C ALA A 160 0.73 -7.17 -17.64
N GLY A 161 1.95 -7.31 -17.13
CA GLY A 161 2.77 -6.18 -16.71
C GLY A 161 2.91 -5.14 -17.83
N HIS A 162 2.73 -3.86 -17.49
CA HIS A 162 2.82 -2.71 -18.39
C HIS A 162 1.87 -2.76 -19.60
N SER A 163 0.74 -3.44 -19.49
CA SER A 163 -0.26 -3.52 -20.57
C SER A 163 -1.68 -3.69 -19.99
N HIS A 164 -2.68 -3.51 -20.85
CA HIS A 164 -4.09 -3.81 -20.56
C HIS A 164 -4.53 -5.17 -21.14
N ASN A 165 -3.59 -6.02 -21.55
CA ASN A 165 -3.91 -7.37 -21.99
C ASN A 165 -4.29 -8.24 -20.80
N ILE A 166 -5.49 -8.78 -20.81
CA ILE A 166 -5.98 -9.67 -19.75
C ILE A 166 -5.30 -11.03 -19.90
N ILE A 167 -4.59 -11.46 -18.86
CA ILE A 167 -4.11 -12.83 -18.72
C ILE A 167 -5.22 -13.62 -18.04
N PRO A 168 -5.84 -14.59 -18.73
CA PRO A 168 -6.94 -15.35 -18.18
C PRO A 168 -6.53 -16.12 -16.92
N GLY A 169 -7.31 -16.00 -15.86
CA GLY A 169 -7.05 -16.69 -14.60
C GLY A 169 -8.05 -16.32 -13.52
N THR A 170 -8.83 -17.30 -13.08
CA THR A 170 -9.81 -17.16 -11.99
C THR A 170 -9.25 -17.57 -10.63
N ASP A 171 -8.16 -18.36 -10.61
CA ASP A 171 -7.54 -18.95 -9.43
C ASP A 171 -6.26 -18.19 -9.04
N CYS A 172 -6.43 -17.01 -8.45
CA CYS A 172 -5.32 -16.19 -7.96
C CYS A 172 -4.82 -16.73 -6.60
N LYS A 173 -3.55 -17.14 -6.53
CA LYS A 173 -2.99 -17.78 -5.33
C LYS A 173 -2.76 -16.84 -4.15
N ILE A 174 -2.74 -15.54 -4.34
CA ILE A 174 -2.71 -14.55 -3.26
C ILE A 174 -4.10 -14.05 -2.86
N GLY A 175 -5.12 -14.26 -3.73
CA GLY A 175 -6.51 -13.90 -3.45
C GLY A 175 -7.26 -15.01 -2.70
N VAL A 176 -8.43 -14.66 -2.17
CA VAL A 176 -9.30 -15.62 -1.48
C VAL A 176 -9.83 -16.71 -2.42
N LYS A 177 -10.03 -17.92 -1.91
CA LYS A 177 -10.42 -19.11 -2.70
C LYS A 177 -11.73 -18.92 -3.45
N GLU A 178 -12.66 -18.21 -2.85
CA GLU A 178 -14.01 -17.96 -3.38
C GLU A 178 -13.99 -17.15 -4.69
N ASN A 179 -12.90 -16.44 -4.98
CA ASN A 179 -12.76 -15.70 -6.23
C ASN A 179 -13.01 -16.60 -7.46
N LYS A 180 -12.51 -17.82 -7.44
CA LYS A 180 -12.67 -18.76 -8.56
C LYS A 180 -14.13 -19.07 -8.85
N GLU A 181 -14.88 -19.52 -7.85
CA GLU A 181 -16.29 -19.90 -7.98
C GLU A 181 -17.14 -18.69 -8.41
N ILE A 182 -16.90 -17.52 -7.82
CA ILE A 182 -17.60 -16.28 -8.15
C ILE A 182 -17.37 -15.88 -9.61
N LEU A 183 -16.12 -15.85 -10.05
CA LEU A 183 -15.77 -15.45 -11.41
C LEU A 183 -16.29 -16.43 -12.46
N GLU A 184 -16.18 -17.74 -12.21
CA GLU A 184 -16.73 -18.78 -13.10
C GLU A 184 -18.25 -18.69 -13.19
N THR A 185 -18.94 -18.39 -12.11
CA THR A 185 -20.38 -18.14 -12.06
C THR A 185 -20.77 -16.93 -12.91
N ILE A 186 -20.05 -15.82 -12.79
CA ILE A 186 -20.31 -14.59 -13.54
C ILE A 186 -20.05 -14.79 -15.04
N ILE A 187 -18.93 -15.41 -15.41
CA ILE A 187 -18.62 -15.70 -16.83
C ILE A 187 -19.72 -16.58 -17.44
N SER A 188 -20.09 -17.67 -16.75
CA SER A 188 -21.14 -18.58 -17.22
C SER A 188 -22.52 -17.91 -17.37
N TYR A 189 -22.84 -16.97 -16.44
CA TYR A 189 -24.05 -16.15 -16.57
C TYR A 189 -23.95 -15.22 -17.80
N MET A 190 -22.83 -14.53 -17.98
CA MET A 190 -22.64 -13.61 -19.11
C MET A 190 -22.75 -14.32 -20.46
N GLU A 191 -22.16 -15.50 -20.60
CA GLU A 191 -22.22 -16.30 -21.82
C GLU A 191 -23.66 -16.74 -22.12
N ARG A 192 -24.40 -17.25 -21.13
CA ARG A 192 -25.79 -17.71 -21.30
C ARG A 192 -26.76 -16.60 -21.64
N ASN A 193 -26.57 -15.43 -21.06
CA ASN A 193 -27.49 -14.30 -21.20
C ASN A 193 -27.00 -13.26 -22.22
N HIS A 194 -25.98 -13.60 -23.02
CA HIS A 194 -25.40 -12.74 -24.05
C HIS A 194 -25.00 -11.35 -23.52
N VAL A 195 -24.52 -11.29 -22.27
CA VAL A 195 -24.01 -10.06 -21.65
C VAL A 195 -22.61 -9.79 -22.17
N SER A 196 -22.40 -8.63 -22.81
CA SER A 196 -21.13 -8.29 -23.43
C SER A 196 -20.08 -7.86 -22.41
N ALA A 197 -18.82 -8.27 -22.61
CA ALA A 197 -17.67 -7.69 -21.94
C ALA A 197 -17.35 -6.30 -22.53
N TYR A 198 -16.82 -5.40 -21.71
CA TYR A 198 -16.38 -4.08 -22.14
C TYR A 198 -15.07 -4.17 -22.92
N ASP A 199 -14.99 -3.43 -23.99
CA ASP A 199 -13.81 -3.25 -24.82
C ASP A 199 -13.28 -1.83 -24.63
N GLU A 200 -12.09 -1.68 -24.08
CA GLU A 200 -11.47 -0.40 -23.76
C GLU A 200 -11.13 0.44 -25.00
N GLU A 201 -10.81 -0.20 -26.13
CA GLU A 201 -10.45 0.50 -27.38
C GLU A 201 -11.70 1.16 -27.99
N THR A 202 -12.77 0.38 -28.12
CA THR A 202 -14.01 0.87 -28.73
C THR A 202 -14.94 1.59 -27.76
N GLY A 203 -14.80 1.37 -26.46
CA GLY A 203 -15.68 1.88 -25.41
C GLY A 203 -17.08 1.23 -25.46
N LYS A 204 -17.21 0.06 -26.04
CA LYS A 204 -18.46 -0.70 -26.16
C LYS A 204 -18.47 -1.90 -25.22
N GLY A 205 -19.65 -2.47 -25.00
CA GLY A 205 -19.85 -3.57 -24.07
C GLY A 205 -20.32 -3.11 -22.70
N LEU A 206 -20.76 -4.04 -21.88
CA LEU A 206 -21.46 -3.75 -20.64
C LEU A 206 -20.60 -3.97 -19.39
N VAL A 207 -20.11 -5.19 -19.15
CA VAL A 207 -19.35 -5.50 -17.92
C VAL A 207 -17.87 -5.20 -18.11
N ARG A 208 -17.34 -4.30 -17.24
CA ARG A 208 -15.95 -3.84 -17.25
C ARG A 208 -15.06 -4.63 -16.30
N HIS A 209 -15.51 -4.71 -15.04
CA HIS A 209 -14.74 -5.34 -13.96
C HIS A 209 -15.67 -6.06 -13.00
N VAL A 210 -15.11 -6.98 -12.24
CA VAL A 210 -15.73 -7.59 -11.07
C VAL A 210 -14.88 -7.27 -9.86
N LEU A 211 -15.44 -6.55 -8.89
CA LEU A 211 -14.85 -6.36 -7.57
C LEU A 211 -15.35 -7.48 -6.66
N ILE A 212 -14.45 -8.16 -5.97
CA ILE A 212 -14.76 -9.13 -4.93
C ILE A 212 -14.06 -8.68 -3.65
N ARG A 213 -14.81 -8.68 -2.54
CA ARG A 213 -14.29 -8.48 -1.19
C ARG A 213 -14.75 -9.59 -0.27
N LYS A 214 -13.91 -9.96 0.69
CA LYS A 214 -14.25 -10.92 1.75
C LYS A 214 -13.80 -10.39 3.11
N GLY A 215 -14.67 -10.40 4.09
CA GLY A 215 -14.31 -10.24 5.50
C GLY A 215 -13.62 -11.50 5.99
N PHE A 216 -12.41 -11.38 6.52
CA PHE A 216 -11.62 -12.53 6.96
C PHE A 216 -12.16 -13.12 8.26
N THR A 217 -12.58 -12.26 9.17
CA THR A 217 -13.14 -12.69 10.46
C THR A 217 -14.61 -13.07 10.33
N SER A 218 -15.39 -12.28 9.58
CA SER A 218 -16.83 -12.51 9.42
C SER A 218 -17.17 -13.62 8.42
N GLY A 219 -16.30 -13.87 7.44
CA GLY A 219 -16.58 -14.74 6.29
C GLY A 219 -17.59 -14.14 5.29
N GLU A 220 -18.04 -12.89 5.49
CA GLU A 220 -18.97 -12.20 4.61
C GLU A 220 -18.30 -11.85 3.26
N ILE A 221 -19.04 -12.05 2.14
CA ILE A 221 -18.56 -11.81 0.79
C ILE A 221 -19.41 -10.74 0.12
N MET A 222 -18.73 -9.83 -0.59
CA MET A 222 -19.31 -8.81 -1.44
C MET A 222 -18.84 -8.99 -2.87
N VAL A 223 -19.77 -8.89 -3.81
CA VAL A 223 -19.50 -8.80 -5.24
C VAL A 223 -20.10 -7.51 -5.78
N CYS A 224 -19.29 -6.73 -6.50
CA CYS A 224 -19.77 -5.56 -7.22
C CYS A 224 -19.34 -5.67 -8.70
N LEU A 225 -20.30 -5.62 -9.61
CA LEU A 225 -20.04 -5.58 -11.04
C LEU A 225 -19.93 -4.12 -11.49
N ILE A 226 -18.81 -3.76 -12.05
CA ILE A 226 -18.58 -2.44 -12.64
C ILE A 226 -19.04 -2.48 -14.11
N ILE A 227 -20.01 -1.66 -14.45
CA ILE A 227 -20.67 -1.71 -15.76
C ILE A 227 -20.66 -0.36 -16.51
N ASN A 228 -20.56 -0.44 -17.83
CA ASN A 228 -20.71 0.71 -18.73
C ASN A 228 -22.19 0.85 -19.15
N TYR A 229 -23.05 1.24 -18.21
CA TYR A 229 -24.48 1.35 -18.42
C TYR A 229 -24.89 2.78 -18.78
N ARG A 230 -25.48 2.98 -19.96
CA ARG A 230 -25.94 4.29 -20.46
C ARG A 230 -27.45 4.38 -20.69
N GLY A 231 -28.16 3.32 -20.32
CA GLY A 231 -29.60 3.24 -20.50
C GLY A 231 -30.41 3.80 -19.35
N LYS A 232 -31.72 3.94 -19.54
CA LYS A 232 -32.65 4.06 -18.41
C LYS A 232 -32.88 2.65 -17.87
N SER A 233 -32.72 2.50 -16.56
CA SER A 233 -33.02 1.23 -15.90
C SER A 233 -34.47 0.81 -16.17
N SER A 234 -34.67 -0.44 -16.55
CA SER A 234 -35.99 -1.03 -16.64
C SER A 234 -36.38 -1.58 -15.26
N SER A 235 -37.58 -1.25 -14.78
CA SER A 235 -38.12 -1.92 -13.61
C SER A 235 -38.60 -3.31 -14.00
N SER A 236 -38.19 -4.33 -13.25
CA SER A 236 -38.78 -5.65 -13.39
C SER A 236 -40.28 -5.62 -13.04
N LYS A 237 -41.03 -6.67 -13.39
CA LYS A 237 -42.43 -6.84 -12.96
C LYS A 237 -42.60 -6.79 -11.43
N SER A 238 -41.51 -7.01 -10.69
CA SER A 238 -41.42 -6.93 -9.21
C SER A 238 -41.03 -5.53 -8.68
N GLY A 239 -40.87 -4.52 -9.55
CA GLY A 239 -40.45 -3.17 -9.15
C GLY A 239 -38.97 -3.02 -8.83
N VAL A 240 -38.15 -4.08 -8.99
CA VAL A 240 -36.69 -4.05 -8.82
C VAL A 240 -36.04 -3.48 -10.06
N GLN A 241 -35.11 -2.56 -9.89
CA GLN A 241 -34.35 -1.95 -10.97
C GLN A 241 -33.40 -2.98 -11.61
N GLU A 242 -33.50 -3.17 -12.92
CA GLU A 242 -32.64 -4.09 -13.66
C GLU A 242 -31.60 -3.34 -14.49
N TYR A 243 -30.33 -3.69 -14.28
CA TYR A 243 -29.17 -3.16 -14.98
C TYR A 243 -28.58 -4.17 -15.97
N LEU A 244 -28.86 -5.46 -15.76
CA LEU A 244 -28.31 -6.58 -16.49
C LEU A 244 -29.44 -7.49 -17.02
N PRO A 245 -29.32 -8.06 -18.21
CA PRO A 245 -30.27 -9.05 -18.73
C PRO A 245 -30.40 -10.24 -17.75
N ASN A 246 -31.65 -10.62 -17.40
CA ASN A 246 -31.92 -11.72 -16.46
C ASN A 246 -31.14 -11.60 -15.11
N GLN A 247 -31.04 -10.39 -14.58
CA GLN A 247 -30.34 -10.07 -13.32
C GLN A 247 -30.71 -11.01 -12.17
N GLY A 248 -31.97 -11.47 -12.13
CA GLY A 248 -32.44 -12.42 -11.12
C GLY A 248 -31.67 -13.76 -11.14
N GLU A 249 -31.30 -14.29 -12.31
CA GLU A 249 -30.48 -15.49 -12.42
C GLU A 249 -29.09 -15.30 -11.82
N LEU A 250 -28.45 -14.14 -12.07
CA LEU A 250 -27.15 -13.82 -11.49
C LEU A 250 -27.24 -13.77 -9.96
N ILE A 251 -28.26 -13.09 -9.43
CA ILE A 251 -28.47 -12.98 -7.98
C ILE A 251 -28.69 -14.36 -7.38
N GLU A 252 -29.54 -15.20 -7.96
CA GLU A 252 -29.81 -16.56 -7.47
C GLU A 252 -28.53 -17.38 -7.36
N LYS A 253 -27.70 -17.38 -8.43
CA LYS A 253 -26.47 -18.17 -8.47
C LYS A 253 -25.39 -17.65 -7.51
N LEU A 254 -25.19 -16.33 -7.45
CA LEU A 254 -24.20 -15.75 -6.54
C LEU A 254 -24.62 -15.88 -5.08
N SER A 255 -25.93 -15.73 -4.79
CA SER A 255 -26.46 -15.84 -3.43
C SER A 255 -26.35 -17.25 -2.83
N ALA A 256 -26.22 -18.27 -3.67
CA ALA A 256 -25.98 -19.65 -3.26
C ALA A 256 -24.55 -19.90 -2.75
N ILE A 257 -23.60 -19.03 -3.08
CA ILE A 257 -22.21 -19.14 -2.63
C ILE A 257 -22.12 -18.83 -1.14
N LYS A 258 -21.50 -19.73 -0.38
CA LYS A 258 -21.37 -19.58 1.07
C LYS A 258 -20.67 -18.29 1.46
N GLY A 259 -21.29 -17.51 2.34
CA GLY A 259 -20.75 -16.24 2.80
C GLY A 259 -21.23 -15.03 1.97
N MET A 260 -21.89 -15.24 0.83
CA MET A 260 -22.41 -14.12 0.03
C MET A 260 -23.36 -13.26 0.86
N THR A 261 -23.07 -11.97 0.94
CA THR A 261 -23.76 -11.02 1.81
C THR A 261 -24.21 -9.77 1.07
N SER A 262 -23.47 -9.36 0.04
CA SER A 262 -23.75 -8.15 -0.74
C SER A 262 -23.51 -8.40 -2.22
N ILE A 263 -24.48 -8.03 -3.06
CA ILE A 263 -24.29 -7.96 -4.52
C ILE A 263 -24.74 -6.57 -4.97
N SER A 264 -23.87 -5.89 -5.69
CA SER A 264 -24.09 -4.52 -6.16
C SER A 264 -23.63 -4.32 -7.60
N ILE A 265 -24.09 -3.23 -8.18
CA ILE A 265 -23.68 -2.71 -9.48
C ILE A 265 -23.04 -1.34 -9.24
N ASP A 266 -21.92 -1.09 -9.89
CA ASP A 266 -21.29 0.23 -9.97
C ASP A 266 -21.29 0.70 -11.42
N ILE A 267 -21.84 1.90 -11.66
CA ILE A 267 -21.94 2.47 -13.00
C ILE A 267 -20.70 3.33 -13.27
N ASN A 268 -19.88 2.88 -14.23
CA ASN A 268 -18.74 3.65 -14.71
C ASN A 268 -18.73 3.71 -16.24
N THR A 269 -19.11 4.85 -16.78
CA THR A 269 -19.14 5.11 -18.24
C THR A 269 -17.92 5.87 -18.75
N GLU A 270 -17.02 6.26 -17.86
CA GLU A 270 -15.86 7.07 -18.18
C GLU A 270 -14.75 6.27 -18.87
N LYS A 271 -14.09 6.86 -19.85
CA LYS A 271 -12.94 6.29 -20.54
C LYS A 271 -11.63 6.68 -19.82
N THR A 272 -11.48 6.25 -18.59
CA THR A 272 -10.30 6.50 -17.75
C THR A 272 -9.78 5.20 -17.14
N ASN A 273 -8.61 5.25 -16.53
CA ASN A 273 -8.03 4.13 -15.78
C ASN A 273 -8.68 3.93 -14.40
N VAL A 274 -9.63 4.79 -14.02
CA VAL A 274 -10.39 4.65 -12.76
C VAL A 274 -11.41 3.52 -12.95
N ILE A 275 -11.29 2.49 -12.12
CA ILE A 275 -12.13 1.28 -12.23
C ILE A 275 -13.52 1.55 -11.67
N MET A 276 -13.61 2.10 -10.44
CA MET A 276 -14.89 2.35 -9.77
C MET A 276 -15.50 3.66 -10.26
N GLY A 277 -16.82 3.64 -10.48
CA GLY A 277 -17.64 4.84 -10.58
C GLY A 277 -17.94 5.44 -9.20
N LEU A 278 -18.88 6.36 -9.18
CA LEU A 278 -19.41 6.95 -7.94
C LEU A 278 -20.86 6.56 -7.66
N GLU A 279 -21.48 5.81 -8.57
CA GLU A 279 -22.90 5.44 -8.53
C GLU A 279 -23.03 3.93 -8.29
N VAL A 280 -23.11 3.55 -7.01
CA VAL A 280 -23.23 2.16 -6.58
C VAL A 280 -24.69 1.84 -6.18
N HIS A 281 -25.24 0.78 -6.75
CA HIS A 281 -26.59 0.29 -6.47
C HIS A 281 -26.55 -1.12 -5.91
N THR A 282 -27.04 -1.31 -4.69
CA THR A 282 -27.22 -2.64 -4.11
C THR A 282 -28.40 -3.32 -4.76
N ILE A 283 -28.15 -4.46 -5.39
CA ILE A 283 -29.18 -5.26 -6.07
C ILE A 283 -29.61 -6.49 -5.26
N TRP A 284 -28.87 -6.83 -4.22
CA TRP A 284 -29.22 -7.90 -3.31
C TRP A 284 -28.65 -7.71 -1.91
N ARG A 285 -29.49 -7.86 -0.91
CA ARG A 285 -29.31 -7.93 0.54
C ARG A 285 -28.71 -6.66 1.15
N ARG A 286 -27.39 -6.55 1.34
CA ARG A 286 -26.75 -5.49 2.13
C ARG A 286 -25.83 -4.62 1.29
N GLU A 287 -25.72 -3.35 1.66
CA GLU A 287 -24.80 -2.40 1.01
C GLU A 287 -23.34 -2.64 1.41
N THR A 288 -23.12 -3.19 2.60
CA THR A 288 -21.79 -3.39 3.19
C THR A 288 -21.61 -4.84 3.64
N ILE A 289 -20.37 -5.27 3.72
CA ILE A 289 -19.93 -6.42 4.51
C ILE A 289 -19.22 -5.95 5.77
N ARG A 290 -19.10 -6.84 6.75
CA ARG A 290 -18.38 -6.57 8.00
C ARG A 290 -17.08 -7.32 8.03
N ASP A 291 -16.09 -6.73 8.71
CA ASP A 291 -14.87 -7.43 9.10
C ASP A 291 -14.32 -6.86 10.40
N THR A 292 -13.42 -7.59 11.05
CA THR A 292 -12.78 -7.17 12.30
C THR A 292 -11.31 -6.91 12.07
N LEU A 293 -10.82 -5.75 12.52
CA LEU A 293 -9.40 -5.37 12.49
C LEU A 293 -9.02 -4.80 13.86
N CYS A 294 -7.93 -5.26 14.47
CA CYS A 294 -7.50 -4.88 15.82
C CYS A 294 -8.61 -5.02 16.87
N GLY A 295 -9.50 -6.04 16.71
CA GLY A 295 -10.64 -6.28 17.61
C GLY A 295 -11.72 -5.21 17.55
N LEU A 296 -11.86 -4.51 16.42
CA LEU A 296 -12.91 -3.54 16.09
C LEU A 296 -13.65 -3.98 14.85
N GLU A 297 -14.98 -3.83 14.85
CA GLU A 297 -15.81 -4.16 13.69
C GLU A 297 -15.93 -2.97 12.75
N PHE A 298 -15.77 -3.22 11.45
CA PHE A 298 -15.88 -2.21 10.39
C PHE A 298 -16.92 -2.62 9.36
N ASN A 299 -17.75 -1.67 8.93
CA ASN A 299 -18.60 -1.79 7.77
C ASN A 299 -17.81 -1.37 6.52
N ILE A 300 -17.79 -2.24 5.52
CA ILE A 300 -16.99 -2.07 4.32
C ILE A 300 -17.91 -2.04 3.11
N SER A 301 -17.98 -0.89 2.43
CA SER A 301 -18.72 -0.71 1.17
C SER A 301 -17.82 -1.07 -0.05
N PRO A 302 -18.37 -1.13 -1.27
CA PRO A 302 -17.55 -1.29 -2.48
C PRO A 302 -16.47 -0.21 -2.62
N LEU A 303 -16.77 1.03 -2.22
CA LEU A 303 -15.88 2.19 -2.37
C LEU A 303 -14.93 2.40 -1.18
N SER A 304 -15.21 1.85 0.01
CA SER A 304 -14.38 2.06 1.20
C SER A 304 -12.94 1.61 0.96
N PHE A 305 -11.97 2.40 1.43
CA PHE A 305 -10.62 1.91 1.62
C PHE A 305 -10.58 1.01 2.86
N TYR A 306 -10.06 -0.19 2.71
CA TYR A 306 -9.81 -1.14 3.80
C TYR A 306 -8.60 -1.97 3.43
N GLN A 307 -7.69 -2.21 4.36
CA GLN A 307 -6.42 -2.91 4.11
C GLN A 307 -6.66 -4.30 3.51
N VAL A 308 -5.94 -4.59 2.41
CA VAL A 308 -6.20 -5.81 1.63
C VAL A 308 -5.63 -7.09 2.26
N ASN A 309 -4.78 -6.95 3.27
CA ASN A 309 -4.22 -8.03 4.07
C ASN A 309 -4.50 -7.73 5.55
N PRO A 310 -5.67 -8.14 6.09
CA PRO A 310 -6.06 -7.80 7.45
C PRO A 310 -5.17 -8.46 8.51
N VAL A 311 -4.55 -9.60 8.22
CA VAL A 311 -3.62 -10.28 9.13
C VAL A 311 -2.37 -9.41 9.36
N GLN A 312 -1.76 -8.94 8.29
CA GLN A 312 -0.57 -8.08 8.41
C GLN A 312 -0.92 -6.66 8.85
N ALA A 313 -2.10 -6.15 8.45
CA ALA A 313 -2.59 -4.85 8.91
C ALA A 313 -2.74 -4.81 10.43
N THR A 314 -3.22 -5.89 11.06
CA THR A 314 -3.27 -5.99 12.52
C THR A 314 -1.86 -5.90 13.12
N LYS A 315 -0.90 -6.66 12.62
CA LYS A 315 0.49 -6.64 13.12
C LYS A 315 1.14 -5.25 12.92
N LEU A 316 0.89 -4.62 11.76
CA LEU A 316 1.39 -3.28 11.43
C LEU A 316 0.83 -2.22 12.39
N TYR A 317 -0.48 -2.25 12.66
CA TYR A 317 -1.14 -1.31 13.54
C TYR A 317 -0.80 -1.55 15.02
N ASP A 318 -0.66 -2.82 15.43
CA ASP A 318 -0.18 -3.14 16.78
C ASP A 318 1.23 -2.56 17.00
N GLN A 319 2.11 -2.63 15.99
CA GLN A 319 3.44 -2.01 16.04
C GLN A 319 3.36 -0.48 16.12
N ALA A 320 2.48 0.14 15.33
CA ALA A 320 2.28 1.59 15.38
C ALA A 320 1.76 2.05 16.76
N ILE A 321 0.84 1.30 17.35
CA ILE A 321 0.32 1.57 18.70
C ILE A 321 1.40 1.35 19.78
N GLU A 322 2.25 0.35 19.62
CA GLU A 322 3.40 0.13 20.52
C GLU A 322 4.37 1.31 20.49
N TYR A 323 4.73 1.77 19.29
CA TYR A 323 5.62 2.92 19.09
C TYR A 323 5.00 4.23 19.62
N ALA A 324 3.69 4.38 19.51
CA ALA A 324 2.99 5.54 20.09
C ALA A 324 3.14 5.61 21.62
N GLY A 325 3.38 4.48 22.31
CA GLY A 325 3.65 4.40 23.75
C GLY A 325 2.54 5.04 24.61
N LEU A 326 1.29 4.71 24.28
CA LEU A 326 0.10 5.31 24.88
C LEU A 326 -0.17 4.75 26.29
N THR A 327 -0.48 5.64 27.24
CA THR A 327 -0.73 5.32 28.66
C THR A 327 -2.16 5.61 29.12
N GLY A 328 -3.00 6.17 28.24
CA GLY A 328 -4.39 6.54 28.51
C GLY A 328 -4.64 8.03 28.73
N ASN A 329 -3.60 8.85 28.68
CA ASN A 329 -3.70 10.29 28.90
C ASN A 329 -3.38 11.13 27.66
N GLU A 330 -2.77 10.52 26.65
CA GLU A 330 -2.25 11.23 25.48
C GLU A 330 -3.37 11.71 24.58
N THR A 331 -3.15 12.88 23.98
CA THR A 331 -3.88 13.40 22.83
C THR A 331 -3.14 12.97 21.58
N VAL A 332 -3.80 12.14 20.74
CA VAL A 332 -3.25 11.60 19.52
C VAL A 332 -3.94 12.24 18.30
N TRP A 333 -3.17 12.61 17.30
CA TRP A 333 -3.68 12.98 15.98
C TRP A 333 -3.30 11.91 14.97
N ASP A 334 -4.30 11.40 14.24
CA ASP A 334 -4.16 10.48 13.12
C ASP A 334 -4.43 11.25 11.82
N LEU A 335 -3.37 11.49 11.07
CA LEU A 335 -3.45 12.21 9.81
C LEU A 335 -3.57 11.22 8.66
N TYR A 336 -4.50 11.47 7.76
CA TYR A 336 -4.92 10.56 6.69
C TYR A 336 -5.70 9.34 7.21
N CYS A 337 -6.61 9.57 8.16
CA CYS A 337 -7.26 8.51 8.95
C CYS A 337 -8.20 7.58 8.15
N GLY A 338 -8.61 7.95 6.92
CA GLY A 338 -9.55 7.17 6.13
C GLY A 338 -10.86 6.90 6.87
N ILE A 339 -11.28 5.63 6.93
CA ILE A 339 -12.48 5.19 7.68
C ILE A 339 -12.20 4.99 9.19
N GLY A 340 -11.08 5.50 9.69
CA GLY A 340 -10.73 5.52 11.11
C GLY A 340 -10.07 4.24 11.64
N THR A 341 -9.45 3.42 10.81
CA THR A 341 -8.91 2.12 11.27
C THR A 341 -7.81 2.27 12.32
N ILE A 342 -6.81 3.13 12.09
CA ILE A 342 -5.72 3.40 13.06
C ILE A 342 -6.26 4.26 14.21
N THR A 343 -7.03 5.31 13.91
CA THR A 343 -7.64 6.20 14.91
C THR A 343 -8.38 5.43 15.99
N LEU A 344 -9.29 4.52 15.55
CA LEU A 344 -10.12 3.73 16.48
C LEU A 344 -9.30 2.67 17.23
N ALA A 345 -8.26 2.09 16.59
CA ALA A 345 -7.36 1.17 17.26
C ALA A 345 -6.56 1.88 18.38
N MET A 346 -6.04 3.09 18.12
CA MET A 346 -5.34 3.92 19.11
C MET A 346 -6.23 4.41 20.24
N SER A 347 -7.52 4.69 19.95
CA SER A 347 -8.47 5.18 20.97
C SER A 347 -8.66 4.25 22.17
N LYS A 348 -8.36 2.94 22.00
CA LYS A 348 -8.39 1.97 23.10
C LYS A 348 -7.33 2.22 24.17
N LYS A 349 -6.26 2.95 23.84
CA LYS A 349 -5.11 3.19 24.72
C LYS A 349 -4.79 4.67 24.91
N ALA A 350 -5.42 5.58 24.16
CA ALA A 350 -5.24 7.02 24.25
C ALA A 350 -6.31 7.68 25.11
N GLY A 351 -6.00 8.84 25.69
CA GLY A 351 -6.99 9.69 26.33
C GLY A 351 -8.00 10.25 25.33
N LYS A 352 -7.50 10.80 24.24
CA LYS A 352 -8.32 11.32 23.14
C LYS A 352 -7.60 11.15 21.79
N VAL A 353 -8.36 10.86 20.73
CA VAL A 353 -7.82 10.72 19.39
C VAL A 353 -8.60 11.59 18.41
N PHE A 354 -7.88 12.28 17.53
CA PHE A 354 -8.42 13.11 16.47
C PHE A 354 -8.00 12.55 15.13
N GLY A 355 -8.97 12.19 14.26
CA GLY A 355 -8.74 11.75 12.90
C GLY A 355 -8.98 12.87 11.88
N VAL A 356 -8.08 13.03 10.91
CA VAL A 356 -8.21 14.00 9.81
C VAL A 356 -8.13 13.27 8.48
N GLU A 357 -9.11 13.54 7.61
CA GLU A 357 -9.19 12.96 6.26
C GLU A 357 -9.84 13.99 5.31
N ILE A 358 -9.32 14.06 4.08
CA ILE A 358 -9.83 14.99 3.07
C ILE A 358 -11.16 14.55 2.46
N ILE A 359 -11.46 13.25 2.49
CA ILE A 359 -12.66 12.65 1.87
C ILE A 359 -13.82 12.65 2.86
N PRO A 360 -14.89 13.47 2.63
CA PRO A 360 -16.02 13.57 3.56
C PRO A 360 -16.69 12.22 3.85
N GLN A 361 -16.90 11.38 2.82
CA GLN A 361 -17.54 10.08 2.98
C GLN A 361 -16.73 9.15 3.91
N ALA A 362 -15.41 9.19 3.83
CA ALA A 362 -14.56 8.39 4.72
C ALA A 362 -14.70 8.83 6.19
N ILE A 363 -14.85 10.13 6.44
CA ILE A 363 -15.13 10.68 7.78
C ILE A 363 -16.51 10.25 8.29
N ASP A 364 -17.53 10.23 7.44
CA ASP A 364 -18.86 9.72 7.83
C ASP A 364 -18.79 8.23 8.19
N ASP A 365 -18.08 7.43 7.41
CA ASP A 365 -17.83 6.02 7.70
C ASP A 365 -17.04 5.86 9.02
N ALA A 366 -16.02 6.69 9.28
CA ALA A 366 -15.23 6.67 10.52
C ALA A 366 -16.08 6.96 11.76
N LYS A 367 -16.97 7.96 11.68
CA LYS A 367 -17.92 8.28 12.77
C LYS A 367 -18.89 7.13 13.04
N GLN A 368 -19.40 6.50 11.98
CA GLN A 368 -20.29 5.33 12.13
C GLN A 368 -19.54 4.15 12.76
N ASN A 369 -18.29 3.89 12.34
CA ASN A 369 -17.45 2.86 12.91
C ASN A 369 -17.13 3.13 14.39
N ALA A 370 -16.92 4.39 14.79
CA ALA A 370 -16.76 4.75 16.19
C ALA A 370 -18.00 4.43 17.03
N VAL A 371 -19.17 4.84 16.56
CA VAL A 371 -20.45 4.56 17.23
C VAL A 371 -20.70 3.05 17.34
N GLN A 372 -20.49 2.31 16.27
CA GLN A 372 -20.68 0.85 16.23
C GLN A 372 -19.80 0.13 17.26
N ASN A 373 -18.57 0.63 17.49
CA ASN A 373 -17.62 0.04 18.43
C ASN A 373 -17.72 0.65 19.85
N GLY A 374 -18.69 1.54 20.11
CA GLY A 374 -18.85 2.20 21.41
C GLY A 374 -17.70 3.12 21.80
N ILE A 375 -16.95 3.64 20.82
CA ILE A 375 -15.82 4.54 21.05
C ILE A 375 -16.34 5.98 21.16
N THR A 376 -16.04 6.64 22.27
CA THR A 376 -16.52 7.98 22.61
C THR A 376 -15.40 9.04 22.71
N ASN A 377 -14.13 8.59 22.69
CA ASN A 377 -12.95 9.45 22.80
C ASN A 377 -12.24 9.69 21.46
N ALA A 378 -12.90 9.41 20.33
CA ALA A 378 -12.43 9.71 18.99
C ALA A 378 -13.29 10.80 18.34
N GLU A 379 -12.66 11.80 17.74
CA GLU A 379 -13.29 12.85 16.94
C GLU A 379 -12.71 12.90 15.54
N PHE A 380 -13.51 13.29 14.53
CA PHE A 380 -13.11 13.24 13.13
C PHE A 380 -13.43 14.55 12.41
N TYR A 381 -12.45 15.03 11.62
CA TYR A 381 -12.52 16.28 10.88
C TYR A 381 -12.27 16.05 9.39
N VAL A 382 -13.09 16.68 8.55
CA VAL A 382 -12.90 16.74 7.10
C VAL A 382 -11.98 17.90 6.78
N GLY A 383 -10.88 17.65 6.09
CA GLY A 383 -9.97 18.70 5.62
C GLY A 383 -8.55 18.17 5.44
N LYS A 384 -7.66 19.08 5.06
CA LYS A 384 -6.24 18.78 4.98
C LYS A 384 -5.60 18.92 6.37
N ALA A 385 -4.64 18.04 6.68
CA ALA A 385 -3.94 18.04 7.96
C ALA A 385 -3.29 19.39 8.25
N GLU A 386 -2.61 19.97 7.26
CA GLU A 386 -1.92 21.26 7.35
C GLU A 386 -2.85 22.47 7.54
N GLU A 387 -4.15 22.30 7.35
CA GLU A 387 -5.17 23.33 7.59
C GLU A 387 -5.89 23.09 8.93
N VAL A 388 -6.30 21.83 9.20
CA VAL A 388 -7.09 21.46 10.37
C VAL A 388 -6.28 21.54 11.66
N LEU A 389 -5.04 21.02 11.68
CA LEU A 389 -4.24 20.99 12.89
C LEU A 389 -3.94 22.39 13.45
N PRO A 390 -3.40 23.35 12.66
CA PRO A 390 -3.12 24.69 13.16
C PRO A 390 -4.38 25.40 13.62
N GLN A 391 -5.49 25.23 12.89
CA GLN A 391 -6.77 25.83 13.25
C GLN A 391 -7.23 25.35 14.63
N LYS A 392 -7.25 24.04 14.86
CA LYS A 392 -7.68 23.45 16.14
C LYS A 392 -6.76 23.82 17.30
N TYR A 393 -5.47 23.93 17.04
CA TYR A 393 -4.53 24.42 18.04
C TYR A 393 -4.78 25.87 18.42
N GLN A 394 -4.99 26.76 17.43
CA GLN A 394 -5.20 28.18 17.64
C GLN A 394 -6.56 28.52 18.25
N GLU A 395 -7.63 27.86 17.80
CA GLU A 395 -9.01 28.15 18.23
C GLU A 395 -9.40 27.42 19.52
N GLU A 396 -8.94 26.19 19.71
CA GLU A 396 -9.38 25.31 20.80
C GLU A 396 -8.26 24.91 21.76
N GLY A 397 -7.00 25.26 21.46
CA GLY A 397 -5.85 24.90 22.29
C GLY A 397 -5.53 23.40 22.29
N ILE A 398 -5.99 22.64 21.27
CA ILE A 398 -5.77 21.21 21.21
C ILE A 398 -4.33 20.93 20.79
N TYR A 399 -3.56 20.35 21.69
CA TYR A 399 -2.17 19.96 21.49
C TYR A 399 -2.06 18.48 21.09
N ALA A 400 -0.98 18.10 20.40
CA ALA A 400 -0.67 16.71 20.08
C ALA A 400 0.46 16.20 20.97
N ASP A 401 0.22 15.17 21.79
CA ASP A 401 1.30 14.41 22.42
C ASP A 401 1.96 13.47 21.44
N VAL A 402 1.15 12.86 20.57
CA VAL A 402 1.57 11.92 19.53
C VAL A 402 0.86 12.25 18.20
N ILE A 403 1.60 12.25 17.11
CA ILE A 403 1.04 12.27 15.76
C ILE A 403 1.30 10.93 15.09
N CYS A 404 0.25 10.27 14.60
CA CYS A 404 0.32 9.11 13.73
C CYS A 404 0.00 9.53 12.30
N ILE A 405 0.74 9.03 11.32
CA ILE A 405 0.53 9.35 9.91
C ILE A 405 0.65 8.10 9.04
N ASP A 406 -0.26 7.98 8.06
CA ASP A 406 -0.25 6.94 7.00
C ASP A 406 -0.55 7.61 5.64
N PRO A 407 0.41 8.39 5.10
CA PRO A 407 0.19 9.18 3.89
C PRO A 407 0.16 8.31 2.63
N PRO A 408 -0.38 8.85 1.52
CA PRO A 408 -0.33 8.16 0.23
C PRO A 408 1.11 7.97 -0.26
N ARG A 409 1.31 7.17 -1.33
CA ARG A 409 2.63 6.83 -1.91
C ARG A 409 3.58 8.01 -2.18
N LYS A 410 3.06 9.20 -2.41
CA LYS A 410 3.88 10.42 -2.62
C LYS A 410 4.54 10.94 -1.33
N GLY A 411 4.22 10.37 -0.18
CA GLY A 411 4.62 10.85 1.14
C GLY A 411 3.78 12.04 1.59
N CYS A 412 4.21 12.70 2.66
CA CYS A 412 3.57 13.91 3.17
C CYS A 412 3.82 15.10 2.26
N ASP A 413 2.88 16.04 2.25
CA ASP A 413 3.12 17.38 1.75
C ASP A 413 4.07 18.14 2.69
N ILE A 414 4.89 19.03 2.14
CA ILE A 414 5.85 19.83 2.94
C ILE A 414 5.11 20.65 4.00
N ALA A 415 3.95 21.19 3.67
CA ALA A 415 3.14 21.95 4.62
C ALA A 415 2.65 21.10 5.80
N ALA A 416 2.37 19.82 5.59
CA ALA A 416 2.01 18.89 6.66
C ALA A 416 3.22 18.59 7.57
N LEU A 417 4.41 18.37 6.99
CA LEU A 417 5.65 18.18 7.74
C LEU A 417 5.99 19.42 8.59
N ASP A 418 5.93 20.62 8.00
CA ASP A 418 6.15 21.89 8.70
C ASP A 418 5.16 22.09 9.85
N THR A 419 3.91 21.67 9.65
CA THR A 419 2.88 21.74 10.70
C THR A 419 3.23 20.82 11.86
N MET A 420 3.65 19.58 11.58
CA MET A 420 4.08 18.63 12.62
C MET A 420 5.29 19.18 13.40
N LEU A 421 6.27 19.77 12.71
CA LEU A 421 7.43 20.39 13.36
C LEU A 421 7.03 21.56 14.27
N LYS A 422 6.09 22.40 13.85
CA LYS A 422 5.56 23.52 14.65
C LYS A 422 4.74 23.06 15.86
N MET A 423 3.96 21.99 15.70
CA MET A 423 3.19 21.39 16.78
C MET A 423 4.09 20.70 17.80
N ALA A 424 5.28 20.29 17.41
CA ALA A 424 6.32 19.67 18.21
C ALA A 424 5.82 18.54 19.14
N PRO A 425 5.08 17.51 18.62
CA PRO A 425 4.62 16.40 19.45
C PRO A 425 5.82 15.63 20.02
N LYS A 426 5.62 14.99 21.17
CA LYS A 426 6.68 14.19 21.81
C LYS A 426 7.13 13.02 20.94
N ARG A 427 6.20 12.46 20.14
CA ARG A 427 6.44 11.33 19.24
C ARG A 427 5.70 11.51 17.93
N ILE A 428 6.32 11.04 16.85
CA ILE A 428 5.68 10.85 15.55
C ILE A 428 5.81 9.37 15.18
N VAL A 429 4.68 8.72 14.88
CA VAL A 429 4.64 7.37 14.35
C VAL A 429 4.30 7.49 12.87
N TYR A 430 5.22 7.09 12.00
CA TYR A 430 5.07 7.19 10.55
C TYR A 430 4.87 5.79 9.95
N VAL A 431 3.71 5.51 9.38
CA VAL A 431 3.44 4.33 8.55
C VAL A 431 3.62 4.73 7.08
N SER A 432 4.31 3.92 6.29
CA SER A 432 4.58 4.25 4.89
C SER A 432 4.57 3.04 3.98
N CYS A 433 3.90 3.17 2.84
CA CYS A 433 3.90 2.17 1.76
C CYS A 433 5.02 2.39 0.71
N ASP A 434 5.84 3.44 0.85
CA ASP A 434 6.96 3.75 -0.05
C ASP A 434 8.18 4.24 0.73
N SER A 435 9.19 3.39 0.81
CA SER A 435 10.41 3.69 1.58
C SER A 435 11.29 4.80 0.99
N ALA A 436 11.10 5.16 -0.30
CA ALA A 436 11.85 6.25 -0.89
C ALA A 436 11.30 7.63 -0.49
N THR A 437 9.97 7.79 -0.51
CA THR A 437 9.32 9.01 -0.01
C THR A 437 9.43 9.11 1.50
N LEU A 438 9.36 7.98 2.22
CA LEU A 438 9.62 7.91 3.66
C LEU A 438 11.00 8.47 3.99
N ALA A 439 12.06 8.03 3.30
CA ALA A 439 13.42 8.48 3.55
C ALA A 439 13.58 10.01 3.42
N ARG A 440 12.90 10.63 2.44
CA ARG A 440 12.85 12.08 2.26
C ARG A 440 12.18 12.77 3.47
N ASP A 441 11.01 12.26 3.86
CA ASP A 441 10.21 12.87 4.92
C ASP A 441 10.90 12.73 6.28
N LEU A 442 11.54 11.58 6.55
CA LEU A 442 12.35 11.35 7.74
C LEU A 442 13.51 12.34 7.84
N ARG A 443 14.18 12.66 6.71
CA ARG A 443 15.27 13.64 6.74
C ARG A 443 14.77 15.02 7.16
N ILE A 444 13.63 15.46 6.63
CA ILE A 444 13.01 16.75 6.99
C ILE A 444 12.65 16.79 8.48
N LEU A 445 12.03 15.73 9.00
CA LEU A 445 11.64 15.65 10.40
C LEU A 445 12.87 15.62 11.32
N CYS A 446 13.91 14.87 10.98
CA CYS A 446 15.14 14.80 11.77
C CYS A 446 15.92 16.11 11.73
N ASP A 447 16.00 16.78 10.58
CA ASP A 447 16.61 18.13 10.49
C ASP A 447 15.81 19.16 11.30
N GLY A 448 14.51 18.93 11.48
CA GLY A 448 13.60 19.74 12.29
C GLY A 448 13.60 19.42 13.80
N GLY A 449 14.54 18.58 14.28
CA GLY A 449 14.72 18.32 15.71
C GLY A 449 14.10 17.03 16.24
N TYR A 450 13.84 16.06 15.35
CA TYR A 450 13.45 14.71 15.74
C TYR A 450 14.60 13.72 15.58
N LYS A 451 14.60 12.71 16.44
CA LYS A 451 15.51 11.56 16.36
C LYS A 451 14.75 10.34 15.86
N LEU A 452 15.35 9.62 14.93
CA LEU A 452 14.85 8.34 14.45
C LEU A 452 15.20 7.26 15.50
N GLU A 453 14.19 6.65 16.14
CA GLU A 453 14.38 5.70 17.24
C GLU A 453 14.25 4.24 16.81
N SER A 454 13.32 3.95 15.89
CA SER A 454 13.08 2.59 15.41
C SER A 454 12.53 2.59 14.00
N VAL A 455 12.93 1.59 13.21
CA VAL A 455 12.42 1.33 11.86
C VAL A 455 12.03 -0.14 11.77
N ARG A 456 10.78 -0.44 11.47
CA ARG A 456 10.32 -1.81 11.30
C ARG A 456 9.56 -2.01 10.00
N PRO A 457 10.13 -2.72 9.03
CA PRO A 457 9.42 -3.10 7.80
C PRO A 457 8.34 -4.15 8.09
N CYS A 458 7.29 -4.17 7.25
CA CYS A 458 6.21 -5.16 7.31
C CYS A 458 5.86 -5.63 5.90
N ASP A 459 5.86 -6.94 5.68
CA ASP A 459 5.44 -7.53 4.41
C ASP A 459 3.91 -7.60 4.31
N MET A 460 3.30 -6.46 4.01
CA MET A 460 1.86 -6.34 3.77
C MET A 460 1.43 -7.05 2.47
N PHE A 461 2.34 -7.15 1.49
CA PHE A 461 2.06 -7.62 0.14
C PHE A 461 3.04 -8.72 -0.30
N PRO A 462 3.00 -9.93 0.32
CA PRO A 462 3.78 -11.07 -0.13
C PRO A 462 3.72 -11.29 -1.65
N MET A 463 4.78 -11.82 -2.23
CA MET A 463 4.94 -12.08 -3.68
C MET A 463 5.07 -10.81 -4.55
N SER A 464 4.99 -9.61 -3.97
CA SER A 464 5.24 -8.34 -4.66
C SER A 464 6.44 -7.60 -4.08
N VAL A 465 6.93 -6.59 -4.79
CA VAL A 465 8.07 -5.74 -4.36
C VAL A 465 7.69 -4.68 -3.32
N HIS A 466 6.41 -4.57 -2.98
CA HIS A 466 5.93 -3.56 -2.04
C HIS A 466 6.21 -3.99 -0.59
N VAL A 467 6.54 -3.01 0.23
CA VAL A 467 6.79 -3.18 1.66
C VAL A 467 6.24 -1.97 2.39
N GLU A 468 5.51 -2.22 3.48
CA GLU A 468 5.12 -1.19 4.44
C GLU A 468 6.23 -1.02 5.47
N THR A 469 6.30 0.15 6.08
CA THR A 469 7.31 0.43 7.11
C THR A 469 6.69 1.27 8.20
N VAL A 470 6.87 0.86 9.46
CA VAL A 470 6.53 1.69 10.63
C VAL A 470 7.80 2.26 11.22
N VAL A 471 7.75 3.55 11.54
CA VAL A 471 8.90 4.28 12.07
C VAL A 471 8.46 5.06 13.32
N LEU A 472 9.32 5.06 14.34
CA LEU A 472 9.19 5.91 15.51
C LEU A 472 10.21 7.04 15.46
N LEU A 473 9.71 8.28 15.59
CA LEU A 473 10.54 9.45 15.86
C LEU A 473 10.17 10.03 17.21
N SER A 474 11.17 10.43 17.99
CA SER A 474 11.02 11.18 19.24
C SER A 474 11.56 12.59 19.08
N GLN A 475 10.92 13.54 19.74
CA GLN A 475 11.45 14.89 19.81
C GLN A 475 12.80 14.87 20.52
N GLN A 476 13.84 15.39 19.90
CA GLN A 476 15.09 15.63 20.58
C GLN A 476 14.85 16.72 21.63
N LYS A 477 15.08 16.38 22.91
CA LYS A 477 15.25 17.45 23.87
C LYS A 477 16.48 18.19 23.43
N PRO A 478 16.47 19.54 23.40
CA PRO A 478 17.72 20.26 23.24
C PRO A 478 18.68 19.70 24.29
N ASP A 479 19.90 19.37 23.90
CA ASP A 479 21.00 19.13 24.86
C ASP A 479 21.32 20.46 25.55
N ASP A 480 20.41 20.96 26.38
CA ASP A 480 20.40 22.29 26.90
C ASP A 480 20.58 22.30 28.41
N TYR A 481 21.74 22.08 28.82
CA TYR A 481 22.38 22.97 29.76
C TYR A 481 23.80 23.20 29.27
N ILE A 482 24.05 24.29 28.53
CA ILE A 482 25.35 24.90 28.54
C ILE A 482 25.49 25.42 29.99
N GLU A 483 26.10 24.66 30.88
CA GLU A 483 26.61 25.17 32.14
C GLU A 483 27.65 26.22 31.79
N ILE A 484 27.22 27.49 31.71
CA ILE A 484 28.15 28.60 31.67
C ILE A 484 28.56 28.78 33.13
N GLU A 485 29.70 28.21 33.51
CA GLU A 485 30.40 28.61 34.73
C GLU A 485 30.77 30.08 34.60
N VAL A 486 29.92 30.98 35.04
CA VAL A 486 30.27 32.41 35.15
C VAL A 486 31.02 32.55 36.46
N ASN A 487 32.36 32.60 36.33
CA ASN A 487 33.21 32.96 37.47
C ASN A 487 32.95 34.45 37.81
N LEU A 488 32.04 34.68 38.74
CA LEU A 488 31.61 36.00 39.19
C LEU A 488 32.76 36.81 39.77
N ASP A 489 33.82 36.17 40.28
CA ASP A 489 34.97 36.85 40.85
C ASP A 489 35.79 37.61 39.77
N SER A 490 35.84 37.06 38.54
CA SER A 490 36.51 37.75 37.42
C SER A 490 35.72 38.93 36.85
N VAL A 491 34.38 38.94 37.05
CA VAL A 491 33.53 40.05 36.61
C VAL A 491 33.63 41.22 37.61
N TRP A 492 33.79 40.94 38.94
CA TRP A 492 33.99 41.93 39.95
C TRP A 492 35.38 42.58 39.91
N GLU A 493 36.43 41.86 39.60
CA GLU A 493 37.76 42.40 39.37
C GLU A 493 37.84 43.37 38.19
N ASN A 494 37.15 43.05 37.08
CA ASN A 494 37.12 43.94 35.90
C ASN A 494 36.25 45.19 36.10
N LEU A 495 35.24 45.15 36.96
CA LEU A 495 34.44 46.34 37.30
C LEU A 495 35.14 47.28 38.28
N ASN A 496 36.02 46.75 39.12
CA ASN A 496 36.78 47.57 40.10
C ASN A 496 38.08 48.12 39.48
N SER A 497 38.57 47.55 38.38
CA SER A 497 39.80 48.09 37.73
C SER A 497 39.53 49.30 36.81
N THR A 498 38.26 49.64 36.53
CA THR A 498 37.90 50.78 35.67
C THR A 498 37.52 52.04 36.44
N SER A 499 37.67 52.06 37.79
CA SER A 499 37.27 53.21 38.64
C SER A 499 38.42 53.95 39.32
N VAL A 500 39.69 53.74 38.90
CA VAL A 500 40.80 54.52 39.42
C VAL A 500 41.66 55.06 38.24
N SER A 501 41.19 56.14 37.66
CA SER A 501 42.05 57.13 36.95
C SER A 501 41.24 58.42 36.78
N GLN A 502 41.27 59.20 37.77
CA GLN A 502 41.24 60.68 37.71
C GLN A 502 42.38 61.20 38.53
#